data_5042f42e949fedcf2360cc8ae8fa177b
#
_entry.id   5042f42e949fedcf2360cc8ae8fa177b
#
_cell.length_a   1.000
_cell.length_b   1.000
_cell.length_c   1.000
_cell.angle_alpha   90.00
_cell.angle_beta   90.00
_cell.angle_gamma   90.00
#
_symmetry.space_group_name_H-M   'P 1'
#
loop_
_entity.id
_entity.type
_entity.pdbx_description
1 polymer ?
#
loop_
_entity_poly.entity_id
_entity_poly.type
_entity_poly.pdbx_seq_one_letter_code
_entity_poly.pdbx_strand_id
1 'polypeptide(L)' 'MQIEVVKSKIHRVKVTGADLDYVGSITLDDDLMAAAGIIPGERVYIVNVNNGERFDTYTISGGSGTGSVVLNGPA' A
#
# COMPACT_ATOMS: atom_id res chain seq x y z
N MET A 1 -26.13 4.91 11.40
CA MET A 1 -25.53 5.03 10.05
C MET A 1 -24.03 4.87 10.14
N GLN A 2 -23.44 4.10 9.26
CA GLN A 2 -21.98 3.99 9.15
C GLN A 2 -21.51 4.76 7.94
N ILE A 3 -20.37 5.44 8.09
CA ILE A 3 -19.70 6.12 6.98
C ILE A 3 -18.23 5.72 6.94
N GLU A 4 -17.64 5.77 5.77
CA GLU A 4 -16.20 5.60 5.62
C GLU A 4 -15.57 6.96 5.34
N VAL A 5 -14.48 7.23 6.05
CA VAL A 5 -13.72 8.47 5.86
C VAL A 5 -12.25 8.14 5.65
N VAL A 6 -11.53 9.04 5.01
CA VAL A 6 -10.09 8.89 4.84
C VAL A 6 -9.42 9.03 6.20
N LYS A 7 -8.68 7.98 6.60
CA LYS A 7 -7.89 7.96 7.83
C LYS A 7 -6.54 8.63 7.62
N SER A 8 -5.87 8.28 6.54
CA SER A 8 -4.55 8.81 6.19
C SER A 8 -4.30 8.59 4.71
N LYS A 9 -3.21 9.19 4.20
CA LYS A 9 -2.88 9.10 2.79
C LYS A 9 -1.36 9.15 2.61
N ILE A 10 -0.85 8.24 1.78
CA ILE A 10 0.51 8.30 1.26
C ILE A 10 0.37 8.74 -0.20
N HIS A 11 0.96 9.88 -0.54
CA HIS A 11 0.74 10.51 -1.83
C HIS A 11 2.01 10.49 -2.68
N ARG A 12 1.89 10.01 -3.92
CA ARG A 12 2.95 10.03 -4.93
C ARG A 12 4.22 9.28 -4.55
N VAL A 13 4.09 8.14 -3.87
CA VAL A 13 5.22 7.24 -3.68
C VAL A 13 5.51 6.48 -4.97
N LYS A 14 6.77 6.11 -5.16
CA LYS A 14 7.16 5.26 -6.29
C LYS A 14 7.08 3.80 -5.89
N VAL A 15 6.51 2.98 -6.76
CA VAL A 15 6.58 1.53 -6.65
C VAL A 15 8.02 1.09 -6.89
N THR A 16 8.57 0.34 -5.94
CA THR A 16 9.96 -0.15 -6.00
C THR A 16 10.08 -1.55 -6.56
N GLY A 17 8.97 -2.26 -6.68
CA GLY A 17 8.95 -3.60 -7.25
C GLY A 17 7.55 -4.15 -7.39
N ALA A 18 7.45 -5.29 -8.03
CA ALA A 18 6.20 -6.03 -8.19
C ALA A 18 6.49 -7.52 -8.19
N ASP A 19 5.60 -8.30 -7.55
CA ASP A 19 5.67 -9.76 -7.52
C ASP A 19 4.35 -10.32 -8.03
N LEU A 20 4.36 -10.83 -9.25
CA LEU A 20 3.15 -11.31 -9.93
C LEU A 20 2.67 -12.68 -9.42
N ASP A 21 3.52 -13.40 -8.68
CA ASP A 21 3.20 -14.73 -8.18
C ASP A 21 2.53 -14.70 -6.80
N TYR A 22 2.34 -13.54 -6.22
CA TYR A 22 1.73 -13.37 -4.91
C TYR A 22 0.23 -13.07 -5.03
N VAL A 23 -0.53 -13.40 -3.99
CA VAL A 23 -2.00 -13.26 -3.98
C VAL A 23 -2.39 -11.93 -3.32
N GLY A 24 -2.19 -10.83 -4.02
CA GLY A 24 -2.77 -9.53 -3.69
C GLY A 24 -2.40 -8.94 -2.32
N SER A 25 -1.41 -8.06 -2.30
CA SER A 25 -1.07 -7.24 -1.12
C SER A 25 -0.14 -6.11 -1.56
N ILE A 26 0.15 -5.20 -0.66
CA ILE A 26 1.20 -4.20 -0.88
C ILE A 26 2.19 -4.24 0.28
N THR A 27 3.47 -4.41 -0.04
CA THR A 27 4.55 -4.34 0.93
C THR A 27 5.02 -2.90 1.04
N LEU A 28 4.99 -2.35 2.24
CA LEU A 28 5.40 -0.98 2.53
C LEU A 28 6.50 -0.95 3.59
N ASP A 29 7.42 -0.02 3.43
CA ASP A 29 8.40 0.31 4.46
C ASP A 29 7.69 0.61 5.78
N ASP A 30 8.16 0.01 6.88
CA ASP A 30 7.54 0.16 8.21
C ASP A 30 7.53 1.61 8.68
N ASP A 31 8.57 2.38 8.36
CA ASP A 31 8.64 3.80 8.73
C ASP A 31 7.58 4.62 7.98
N LEU A 32 7.34 4.28 6.72
CA LEU A 32 6.31 4.92 5.92
C LEU A 32 4.92 4.61 6.47
N MET A 33 4.67 3.35 6.83
CA MET A 33 3.41 2.96 7.47
C MET A 33 3.22 3.66 8.80
N ALA A 34 4.26 3.71 9.63
CA ALA A 34 4.19 4.37 10.94
C ALA A 34 3.86 5.85 10.79
N ALA A 35 4.48 6.53 9.82
CA ALA A 35 4.23 7.95 9.56
C ALA A 35 2.77 8.22 9.16
N ALA A 36 2.14 7.28 8.45
CA ALA A 36 0.75 7.39 8.03
C ALA A 36 -0.24 6.80 9.04
N GLY A 37 0.24 6.18 10.11
CA GLY A 37 -0.61 5.50 11.08
C GLY A 37 -1.24 4.22 10.55
N ILE A 38 -0.60 3.57 9.58
CA ILE A 38 -1.07 2.31 8.98
C ILE A 38 -0.35 1.15 9.66
N ILE A 39 -1.10 0.10 9.97
CA ILE A 39 -0.55 -1.14 10.56
C ILE A 39 -0.51 -2.25 9.51
N PRO A 40 0.35 -3.27 9.68
CA PRO A 40 0.33 -4.45 8.82
C PRO A 40 -1.04 -5.14 8.84
N GLY A 41 -1.52 -5.55 7.67
CA GLY A 41 -2.83 -6.16 7.51
C GLY A 41 -3.97 -5.17 7.35
N GLU A 42 -3.72 -3.89 7.38
CA GLU A 42 -4.74 -2.87 7.19
C GLU A 42 -5.14 -2.80 5.71
N ARG A 43 -6.46 -2.70 5.48
CA ARG A 43 -6.98 -2.51 4.13
C ARG A 43 -6.68 -1.10 3.65
N VAL A 44 -6.16 -0.99 2.44
CA VAL A 44 -5.83 0.29 1.82
C VAL A 44 -6.39 0.34 0.40
N TYR A 45 -6.68 1.55 -0.06
CA TYR A 45 -7.08 1.81 -1.44
C TYR A 45 -5.90 2.43 -2.18
N ILE A 46 -5.59 1.89 -3.34
CA ILE A 46 -4.45 2.29 -4.15
C ILE A 46 -4.95 2.90 -5.44
N VAL A 47 -4.35 4.01 -5.83
CA VAL A 47 -4.59 4.67 -7.11
C VAL A 47 -3.27 4.74 -7.87
N ASN A 48 -3.24 4.18 -9.06
CA ASN A 48 -2.10 4.31 -9.96
C ASN A 48 -2.25 5.61 -10.76
N VAL A 49 -1.39 6.59 -10.47
CA VAL A 49 -1.50 7.90 -11.12
C VAL A 49 -1.17 7.88 -12.61
N ASN A 50 -0.46 6.85 -13.09
CA ASN A 50 -0.08 6.76 -14.50
C ASN A 50 -1.24 6.35 -15.41
N ASN A 51 -2.17 5.54 -14.91
CA ASN A 51 -3.29 5.03 -15.70
C ASN A 51 -4.66 5.23 -15.05
N GLY A 52 -4.71 5.80 -13.85
CA GLY A 52 -5.96 6.06 -13.14
C GLY A 52 -6.62 4.83 -12.54
N GLU A 53 -6.01 3.67 -12.59
CA GLU A 53 -6.58 2.46 -12.01
C GLU A 53 -6.65 2.56 -10.50
N ARG A 54 -7.72 2.00 -9.94
CA ARG A 54 -7.99 1.96 -8.51
C ARG A 54 -8.26 0.54 -8.07
N PHE A 55 -7.67 0.15 -6.95
CA PHE A 55 -7.93 -1.15 -6.35
C PHE A 55 -7.69 -1.09 -4.86
N ASP A 56 -8.19 -2.07 -4.14
CA ASP A 56 -7.96 -2.20 -2.71
C ASP A 56 -7.23 -3.50 -2.41
N THR A 57 -6.43 -3.46 -1.36
CA THR A 57 -5.66 -4.59 -0.88
C THR A 57 -5.29 -4.38 0.58
N TYR A 58 -4.41 -5.21 1.12
CA TYR A 58 -3.94 -5.06 2.49
C TYR A 58 -2.43 -4.91 2.53
N THR A 59 -1.93 -4.33 3.61
CA THR A 59 -0.52 -4.02 3.78
C THR A 59 0.26 -5.18 4.40
N ILE A 60 1.53 -5.29 4.00
CA ILE A 60 2.52 -6.19 4.59
C ILE A 60 3.73 -5.36 4.99
N SER A 61 4.32 -5.69 6.15
CA SER A 61 5.55 -5.07 6.62
C SER A 61 6.70 -5.35 5.65
N GLY A 62 7.37 -4.28 5.22
CA GLY A 62 8.55 -4.36 4.34
C GLY A 62 9.86 -4.15 5.06
N GLY A 63 9.85 -4.05 6.40
CA GLY A 63 11.01 -3.71 7.19
C GLY A 63 11.24 -2.20 7.26
N SER A 64 11.93 -1.78 8.31
CA SER A 64 12.20 -0.36 8.58
C SER A 64 13.36 0.14 7.71
N GLY A 65 13.19 1.31 7.11
CA GLY A 65 14.25 1.97 6.35
C GLY A 65 14.58 1.33 5.00
N THR A 66 13.75 0.41 4.51
CA THR A 66 13.97 -0.27 3.23
C THR A 66 13.55 0.55 2.02
N GLY A 67 12.68 1.53 2.21
CA GLY A 67 12.07 2.28 1.11
C GLY A 67 11.11 1.46 0.26
N SER A 68 10.68 0.30 0.74
CA SER A 68 9.89 -0.64 -0.05
C SER A 68 8.49 -0.13 -0.32
N VAL A 69 8.09 -0.17 -1.58
CA VAL A 69 6.70 -0.05 -2.05
C VAL A 69 6.53 -1.10 -3.13
N VAL A 70 6.10 -2.30 -2.75
CA VAL A 70 6.04 -3.46 -3.65
C VAL A 70 4.61 -3.92 -3.81
N LEU A 71 4.13 -3.94 -5.04
CA LEU A 71 2.83 -4.49 -5.39
C LEU A 71 2.97 -6.00 -5.56
N ASN A 72 2.23 -6.77 -4.77
CA ASN A 72 2.27 -8.22 -4.78
C ASN A 72 1.01 -8.75 -5.44
N GLY A 73 1.17 -9.54 -6.48
CA GLY A 73 0.08 -10.12 -7.24
C GLY A 73 -0.31 -9.32 -8.48
N PRO A 74 -1.29 -9.79 -9.24
CA PRO A 74 -1.75 -9.15 -10.45
C PRO A 74 -2.57 -7.89 -10.11
N ALA A 75 -1.91 -6.83 -9.78
CA ALA A 75 -2.55 -5.57 -9.47
C ALA A 75 -2.39 -4.57 -10.62
#